data_67fd1b75ebc1e7930e029b700bfe40ce
#
_entry.id   67fd1b75ebc1e7930e029b700bfe40ce
#
_cell.length_a   1.000
_cell.length_b   1.000
_cell.length_c   1.000
_cell.angle_alpha   90.00
_cell.angle_beta   90.00
_cell.angle_gamma   90.00
#
_symmetry.space_group_name_H-M   'P 1'
#
loop_
_entity.id
_entity.type
_entity.pdbx_description
1 polymer ?
#
loop_
_entity_poly.entity_id
_entity_poly.type
_entity_poly.pdbx_seq_one_letter_code
_entity_poly.pdbx_strand_id
1 'polypeptide(L)'
;MAKFFEEPICKECNLEFRTIFKKLTPDQVDFLTSNKTCSMVKRGTVLYQEGNRISGIYCVSKGILKIYKTGTEGKEQIIKFAKKGDVVGYRSTLISEPACTSVKVLEDATLCYISSQELYHLLKANSEFGIELLQIACKELGEANDYLTDIAQKSVKERLAEILIHLKDEFGVNSEEIINITLTREELANIIGTATESVIRLLSEFKSDGIIELQGRKIKLVDLNKLKKISNTF
;
A
#
# COMPACT_ATOMS: atom_id res chain seq x y z
N MET A 1 -15.07 6.01 -27.59
CA MET A 1 -15.91 6.71 -26.61
C MET A 1 -15.03 7.04 -25.40
N ALA A 2 -14.76 8.32 -25.16
CA ALA A 2 -14.07 8.74 -23.93
C ALA A 2 -15.02 8.42 -22.76
N LYS A 3 -14.61 7.53 -21.85
CA LYS A 3 -15.33 7.35 -20.59
C LYS A 3 -15.25 8.68 -19.85
N PHE A 4 -16.37 9.33 -19.63
CA PHE A 4 -16.45 10.47 -18.72
C PHE A 4 -15.90 10.02 -17.35
N PHE A 5 -14.97 10.81 -16.82
CA PHE A 5 -14.46 10.59 -15.47
C PHE A 5 -15.54 11.02 -14.49
N GLU A 6 -16.10 10.06 -13.78
CA GLU A 6 -17.05 10.30 -12.70
C GLU A 6 -16.26 10.46 -11.40
N GLU A 7 -16.37 11.63 -10.79
CA GLU A 7 -15.64 11.90 -9.54
C GLU A 7 -16.19 11.04 -8.39
N PRO A 8 -15.31 10.36 -7.63
CA PRO A 8 -15.75 9.58 -6.48
C PRO A 8 -16.45 10.45 -5.44
N ILE A 9 -17.59 10.01 -4.94
CA ILE A 9 -18.30 10.65 -3.84
C ILE A 9 -17.76 10.14 -2.51
N CYS A 10 -17.31 11.04 -1.62
CA CYS A 10 -16.70 10.64 -0.34
C CYS A 10 -17.63 9.79 0.52
N LYS A 11 -18.93 10.06 0.49
CA LYS A 11 -19.95 9.30 1.22
C LYS A 11 -19.97 7.82 0.79
N GLU A 12 -19.90 7.55 -0.51
CA GLU A 12 -19.87 6.19 -1.07
C GLU A 12 -18.56 5.48 -0.73
N CYS A 13 -17.42 6.18 -0.89
CA CYS A 13 -16.12 5.66 -0.47
C CYS A 13 -16.09 5.30 1.01
N ASN A 14 -16.73 6.10 1.87
CA ASN A 14 -16.73 5.92 3.32
C ASN A 14 -17.64 4.76 3.77
N LEU A 15 -18.77 4.53 3.08
CA LEU A 15 -19.70 3.45 3.38
C LEU A 15 -19.16 2.07 2.96
N GLU A 16 -18.48 1.99 1.82
CA GLU A 16 -17.93 0.72 1.31
C GLU A 16 -16.64 0.30 2.02
N PHE A 17 -15.83 1.25 2.49
CA PHE A 17 -14.51 0.99 3.03
C PHE A 17 -14.36 1.66 4.39
N ARG A 18 -13.70 0.97 5.33
CA ARG A 18 -13.29 1.53 6.62
C ARG A 18 -12.14 2.53 6.40
N THR A 19 -12.47 3.68 5.82
CA THR A 19 -11.50 4.77 5.61
C THR A 19 -11.21 5.49 6.92
N ILE A 20 -10.13 6.29 6.94
CA ILE A 20 -9.84 7.20 8.06
C ILE A 20 -10.98 8.20 8.32
N PHE A 21 -11.83 8.41 7.33
CA PHE A 21 -12.94 9.39 7.37
C PHE A 21 -14.23 8.85 8.00
N LYS A 22 -14.24 7.59 8.50
CA LYS A 22 -15.42 6.95 9.11
C LYS A 22 -15.97 7.70 10.33
N LYS A 23 -15.14 8.55 10.96
CA LYS A 23 -15.50 9.34 12.14
C LYS A 23 -15.93 10.76 11.80
N LEU A 24 -15.97 11.14 10.54
CA LEU A 24 -16.47 12.44 10.12
C LEU A 24 -17.99 12.49 10.19
N THR A 25 -18.52 13.65 10.59
CA THR A 25 -19.94 13.94 10.51
C THR A 25 -20.41 14.07 9.05
N PRO A 26 -21.71 13.96 8.74
CA PRO A 26 -22.21 14.17 7.39
C PRO A 26 -21.77 15.50 6.78
N ASP A 27 -21.83 16.60 7.54
CA ASP A 27 -21.42 17.93 7.09
C ASP A 27 -19.92 17.98 6.75
N GLN A 28 -19.08 17.27 7.53
CA GLN A 28 -17.65 17.18 7.27
C GLN A 28 -17.33 16.31 6.03
N VAL A 29 -18.13 15.28 5.77
CA VAL A 29 -18.04 14.48 4.54
C VAL A 29 -18.44 15.31 3.33
N ASP A 30 -19.47 16.13 3.43
CA ASP A 30 -19.92 17.06 2.37
C ASP A 30 -18.88 18.15 2.14
N PHE A 31 -18.27 18.70 3.20
CA PHE A 31 -17.13 19.61 3.11
C PHE A 31 -15.96 18.97 2.33
N LEU A 32 -15.56 17.74 2.67
CA LEU A 32 -14.51 17.02 1.94
C LEU A 32 -14.88 16.82 0.46
N THR A 33 -16.12 16.44 0.19
CA THR A 33 -16.59 16.18 -1.16
C THR A 33 -16.48 17.45 -2.04
N SER A 34 -16.74 18.61 -1.45
CA SER A 34 -16.70 19.90 -2.14
C SER A 34 -15.29 20.50 -2.28
N ASN A 35 -14.35 20.10 -1.45
CA ASN A 35 -13.00 20.70 -1.36
C ASN A 35 -11.87 19.76 -1.79
N LYS A 36 -12.16 18.56 -2.28
CA LYS A 36 -11.17 17.66 -2.86
C LYS A 36 -11.07 17.85 -4.38
N THR A 37 -9.96 17.41 -4.94
CA THR A 37 -9.78 17.29 -6.40
C THR A 37 -9.44 15.85 -6.73
N CYS A 38 -10.20 15.23 -7.64
CA CYS A 38 -9.98 13.84 -8.03
C CYS A 38 -9.39 13.75 -9.44
N SER A 39 -8.52 12.78 -9.67
CA SER A 39 -7.87 12.54 -10.96
C SER A 39 -7.61 11.06 -11.20
N MET A 40 -7.61 10.67 -12.49
CA MET A 40 -7.09 9.38 -12.92
C MET A 40 -5.59 9.47 -13.15
N VAL A 41 -4.85 8.56 -12.54
CA VAL A 41 -3.38 8.51 -12.64
C VAL A 41 -2.98 7.16 -13.22
N LYS A 42 -2.16 7.19 -14.26
CA LYS A 42 -1.75 6.00 -14.98
C LYS A 42 -0.69 5.19 -14.23
N ARG A 43 -0.71 3.87 -14.43
CA ARG A 43 0.35 2.96 -13.99
C ARG A 43 1.73 3.49 -14.35
N GLY A 44 2.67 3.40 -13.41
CA GLY A 44 4.06 3.84 -13.58
C GLY A 44 4.30 5.31 -13.19
N THR A 45 3.24 6.11 -13.00
CA THR A 45 3.39 7.51 -12.57
C THR A 45 3.90 7.57 -11.14
N VAL A 46 4.92 8.40 -10.90
CA VAL A 46 5.37 8.77 -9.55
C VAL A 46 4.51 9.92 -9.07
N LEU A 47 3.78 9.71 -8.00
CA LEU A 47 2.87 10.70 -7.43
C LEU A 47 3.64 11.82 -6.71
N TYR A 48 4.61 11.42 -5.91
CA TYR A 48 5.63 12.29 -5.31
C TYR A 48 6.88 11.47 -4.94
N GLN A 49 8.00 12.15 -4.80
CA GLN A 49 9.28 11.54 -4.42
C GLN A 49 9.68 11.93 -3.01
N GLU A 50 10.40 11.03 -2.33
CA GLU A 50 11.08 11.32 -1.07
C GLU A 50 11.93 12.60 -1.18
N GLY A 51 11.87 13.45 -0.16
CA GLY A 51 12.54 14.75 -0.12
C GLY A 51 11.77 15.90 -0.76
N ASN A 52 10.74 15.63 -1.58
CA ASN A 52 9.91 16.70 -2.15
C ASN A 52 8.89 17.21 -1.13
N ARG A 53 8.58 18.50 -1.19
CA ARG A 53 7.47 19.05 -0.40
C ARG A 53 6.14 18.63 -1.01
N ILE A 54 5.25 18.15 -0.16
CA ILE A 54 3.86 17.81 -0.50
C ILE A 54 2.94 18.76 0.28
N SER A 55 1.88 19.24 -0.39
CA SER A 55 0.96 20.24 0.15
C SER A 55 -0.36 19.67 0.63
N GLY A 56 -0.46 18.36 0.78
CA GLY A 56 -1.68 17.66 1.20
C GLY A 56 -1.54 16.16 1.12
N ILE A 57 -2.68 15.48 1.18
CA ILE A 57 -2.81 14.04 1.21
C ILE A 57 -3.55 13.52 -0.02
N TYR A 58 -3.32 12.27 -0.37
CA TYR A 58 -4.02 11.59 -1.46
C TYR A 58 -4.78 10.38 -0.91
N CYS A 59 -6.07 10.33 -1.18
CA CYS A 59 -6.93 9.20 -0.87
C CYS A 59 -7.06 8.31 -2.10
N VAL A 60 -6.87 7.01 -1.94
CA VAL A 60 -7.00 6.04 -3.03
C VAL A 60 -8.47 5.63 -3.15
N SER A 61 -9.15 6.06 -4.22
CA SER A 61 -10.50 5.61 -4.54
C SER A 61 -10.50 4.31 -5.35
N LYS A 62 -9.48 4.11 -6.20
CA LYS A 62 -9.29 2.91 -7.03
C LYS A 62 -7.82 2.73 -7.37
N GLY A 63 -7.42 1.47 -7.64
CA GLY A 63 -6.05 1.12 -8.03
C GLY A 63 -5.17 0.76 -6.85
N ILE A 64 -3.88 0.54 -7.15
CA ILE A 64 -2.87 0.13 -6.19
C ILE A 64 -1.63 1.02 -6.35
N LEU A 65 -1.11 1.52 -5.25
CA LEU A 65 0.12 2.30 -5.17
C LEU A 65 1.17 1.51 -4.38
N LYS A 66 2.45 1.68 -4.72
CA LYS A 66 3.57 1.28 -3.85
C LYS A 66 4.15 2.48 -3.14
N ILE A 67 4.44 2.32 -1.86
CA ILE A 67 5.14 3.30 -1.02
C ILE A 67 6.53 2.73 -0.77
N TYR A 68 7.56 3.50 -1.10
CA TYR A 68 8.94 3.02 -1.08
C TYR A 68 9.93 4.11 -0.66
N LYS A 69 11.11 3.67 -0.20
CA LYS A 69 12.30 4.49 -0.02
C LYS A 69 13.36 4.08 -1.04
N THR A 70 14.22 5.03 -1.37
CA THR A 70 15.34 4.77 -2.26
C THR A 70 16.64 4.78 -1.46
N GLY A 71 17.38 3.68 -1.51
CA GLY A 71 18.70 3.56 -0.88
C GLY A 71 19.79 4.31 -1.67
N THR A 72 20.99 4.37 -1.10
CA THR A 72 22.15 5.12 -1.65
C THR A 72 22.56 4.70 -3.08
N GLU A 73 22.32 3.44 -3.45
CA GLU A 73 22.61 2.90 -4.78
C GLU A 73 21.41 2.97 -5.74
N GLY A 74 20.37 3.74 -5.39
CA GLY A 74 19.15 3.85 -6.20
C GLY A 74 18.21 2.65 -6.09
N LYS A 75 18.52 1.65 -5.25
CA LYS A 75 17.67 0.50 -5.02
C LYS A 75 16.43 0.90 -4.21
N GLU A 76 15.25 0.54 -4.73
CA GLU A 76 14.01 0.78 -4.02
C GLU A 76 13.83 -0.25 -2.88
N GLN A 77 13.32 0.19 -1.73
CA GLN A 77 12.77 -0.66 -0.69
C GLN A 77 11.28 -0.37 -0.58
N ILE A 78 10.43 -1.30 -1.00
CA ILE A 78 8.98 -1.17 -0.85
C ILE A 78 8.64 -1.38 0.62
N ILE A 79 7.96 -0.40 1.21
CA ILE A 79 7.58 -0.40 2.63
C ILE A 79 6.19 -0.98 2.77
N LYS A 80 5.25 -0.56 1.90
CA LYS A 80 3.86 -1.04 1.89
C LYS A 80 3.16 -0.69 0.59
N PHE A 81 1.96 -1.23 0.43
CA PHE A 81 1.04 -0.83 -0.62
C PHE A 81 -0.04 0.10 -0.06
N ALA A 82 -0.66 0.88 -0.94
CA ALA A 82 -1.89 1.59 -0.65
C ALA A 82 -2.93 1.20 -1.70
N LYS A 83 -4.13 0.90 -1.24
CA LYS A 83 -5.27 0.45 -2.06
C LYS A 83 -6.52 1.26 -1.71
N LYS A 84 -7.64 0.93 -2.32
CA LYS A 84 -8.91 1.62 -2.09
C LYS A 84 -9.20 1.78 -0.59
N GLY A 85 -9.42 3.01 -0.16
CA GLY A 85 -9.67 3.41 1.22
C GLY A 85 -8.45 3.92 1.98
N ASP A 86 -7.24 3.70 1.46
CA ASP A 86 -6.01 4.15 2.10
C ASP A 86 -5.68 5.61 1.75
N VAL A 87 -4.85 6.21 2.61
CA VAL A 87 -4.36 7.58 2.45
C VAL A 87 -2.84 7.60 2.47
N VAL A 88 -2.24 8.36 1.56
CA VAL A 88 -0.79 8.55 1.49
C VAL A 88 -0.42 10.03 1.63
N GLY A 89 0.80 10.30 2.13
CA GLY A 89 1.34 11.64 2.32
C GLY A 89 0.99 12.29 3.67
N TYR A 90 0.11 11.69 4.47
CA TYR A 90 -0.38 12.29 5.70
C TYR A 90 0.73 12.55 6.75
N ARG A 91 1.71 11.66 6.89
CA ARG A 91 2.82 11.85 7.87
C ARG A 91 3.57 13.14 7.62
N SER A 92 4.10 13.32 6.40
CA SER A 92 4.87 14.51 6.03
C SER A 92 4.02 15.78 6.04
N THR A 93 2.74 15.69 5.66
CA THR A 93 1.80 16.80 5.73
C THR A 93 1.58 17.25 7.18
N LEU A 94 1.39 16.29 8.12
CA LEU A 94 1.15 16.60 9.54
C LEU A 94 2.34 17.26 10.24
N ILE A 95 3.56 16.83 9.91
CA ILE A 95 4.77 17.40 10.52
C ILE A 95 5.35 18.57 9.71
N SER A 96 4.73 18.92 8.56
CA SER A 96 5.17 19.98 7.67
C SER A 96 6.61 19.81 7.15
N GLU A 97 7.04 18.55 7.00
CA GLU A 97 8.35 18.17 6.48
C GLU A 97 8.27 17.64 5.04
N PRO A 98 9.40 17.58 4.32
CA PRO A 98 9.47 16.91 3.03
C PRO A 98 9.00 15.46 3.11
N ALA A 99 8.51 14.91 1.99
CA ALA A 99 8.03 13.54 1.91
C ALA A 99 9.08 12.55 2.41
N CYS A 100 8.73 11.76 3.43
CA CYS A 100 9.63 10.76 4.01
C CYS A 100 9.70 9.47 3.17
N THR A 101 8.87 9.34 2.14
CA THR A 101 8.80 8.20 1.22
C THR A 101 8.40 8.67 -0.16
N SER A 102 8.66 7.86 -1.18
CA SER A 102 8.14 8.02 -2.53
C SER A 102 6.88 7.18 -2.73
N VAL A 103 5.98 7.61 -3.64
CA VAL A 103 4.77 6.86 -4.01
C VAL A 103 4.67 6.74 -5.52
N LYS A 104 4.45 5.51 -6.01
CA LYS A 104 4.30 5.19 -7.44
C LYS A 104 3.06 4.33 -7.68
N VAL A 105 2.37 4.61 -8.76
CA VAL A 105 1.16 3.89 -9.17
C VAL A 105 1.55 2.55 -9.79
N LEU A 106 1.05 1.43 -9.22
CA LEU A 106 1.24 0.07 -9.74
C LEU A 106 0.11 -0.36 -10.69
N GLU A 107 -1.10 0.11 -10.44
CA GLU A 107 -2.27 -0.12 -11.30
C GLU A 107 -2.98 1.21 -11.52
N ASP A 108 -3.57 1.42 -12.72
CA ASP A 108 -4.32 2.64 -13.02
C ASP A 108 -5.22 3.02 -11.84
N ALA A 109 -5.01 4.21 -11.29
CA ALA A 109 -5.60 4.63 -10.04
C ALA A 109 -6.51 5.84 -10.20
N THR A 110 -7.52 5.94 -9.35
CA THR A 110 -8.29 7.17 -9.12
C THR A 110 -7.91 7.68 -7.74
N LEU A 111 -7.36 8.89 -7.69
CA LEU A 111 -6.86 9.52 -6.47
C LEU A 111 -7.63 10.81 -6.21
N CYS A 112 -7.99 11.04 -4.95
CA CYS A 112 -8.59 12.29 -4.49
C CYS A 112 -7.57 13.02 -3.61
N TYR A 113 -7.18 14.21 -4.03
CA TYR A 113 -6.27 15.09 -3.30
C TYR A 113 -7.06 15.97 -2.33
N ILE A 114 -6.57 16.08 -1.11
CA ILE A 114 -7.07 16.98 -0.05
C ILE A 114 -5.89 17.82 0.40
N SER A 115 -6.05 19.14 0.37
CA SER A 115 -4.95 20.03 0.77
C SER A 115 -4.64 19.93 2.28
N SER A 116 -3.46 20.37 2.66
CA SER A 116 -3.08 20.45 4.08
C SER A 116 -4.02 21.37 4.86
N GLN A 117 -4.54 22.41 4.22
CA GLN A 117 -5.48 23.35 4.84
C GLN A 117 -6.80 22.67 5.20
N GLU A 118 -7.40 21.91 4.28
CA GLU A 118 -8.62 21.14 4.53
C GLU A 118 -8.38 20.04 5.56
N LEU A 119 -7.23 19.35 5.49
CA LEU A 119 -6.87 18.34 6.49
C LEU A 119 -6.80 18.93 7.89
N TYR A 120 -6.08 20.04 8.07
CA TYR A 120 -5.99 20.71 9.36
C TYR A 120 -7.31 21.30 9.85
N HIS A 121 -8.17 21.77 8.93
CA HIS A 121 -9.51 22.20 9.27
C HIS A 121 -10.31 21.06 9.92
N LEU A 122 -10.31 19.86 9.30
CA LEU A 122 -11.00 18.69 9.83
C LEU A 122 -10.42 18.21 11.15
N LEU A 123 -9.08 18.20 11.29
CA LEU A 123 -8.41 17.81 12.54
C LEU A 123 -8.76 18.71 13.72
N LYS A 124 -8.90 20.02 13.47
CA LYS A 124 -9.31 20.99 14.51
C LYS A 124 -10.79 20.86 14.87
N ALA A 125 -11.63 20.49 13.89
CA ALA A 125 -13.07 20.40 14.08
C ALA A 125 -13.53 19.02 14.62
N ASN A 126 -12.68 17.97 14.54
CA ASN A 126 -13.05 16.61 14.91
C ASN A 126 -11.88 15.85 15.53
N SER A 127 -11.88 15.75 16.85
CA SER A 127 -10.82 15.05 17.60
C SER A 127 -10.81 13.54 17.33
N GLU A 128 -11.95 12.90 17.09
CA GLU A 128 -12.00 11.47 16.77
C GLU A 128 -11.32 11.15 15.44
N PHE A 129 -11.44 12.04 14.46
CA PHE A 129 -10.70 11.92 13.20
C PHE A 129 -9.19 12.00 13.44
N GLY A 130 -8.75 12.90 14.32
CA GLY A 130 -7.34 12.98 14.73
C GLY A 130 -6.83 11.71 15.41
N ILE A 131 -7.66 11.10 16.28
CA ILE A 131 -7.34 9.83 16.94
C ILE A 131 -7.21 8.70 15.91
N GLU A 132 -8.07 8.61 14.90
CA GLU A 132 -7.98 7.62 13.83
C GLU A 132 -6.65 7.74 13.07
N LEU A 133 -6.24 8.96 12.72
CA LEU A 133 -4.93 9.18 12.06
C LEU A 133 -3.76 8.77 12.95
N LEU A 134 -3.82 9.07 14.25
CA LEU A 134 -2.82 8.65 15.21
C LEU A 134 -2.76 7.12 15.34
N GLN A 135 -3.90 6.44 15.39
CA GLN A 135 -3.96 4.98 15.43
C GLN A 135 -3.31 4.34 14.20
N ILE A 136 -3.56 4.90 13.00
CA ILE A 136 -2.89 4.44 11.77
C ILE A 136 -1.37 4.64 11.87
N ALA A 137 -0.92 5.80 12.33
CA ALA A 137 0.51 6.07 12.47
C ALA A 137 1.19 5.14 13.49
N CYS A 138 0.53 4.86 14.62
CA CYS A 138 1.02 3.91 15.62
C CYS A 138 1.07 2.48 15.07
N LYS A 139 0.06 2.07 14.31
CA LYS A 139 0.05 0.76 13.65
C LYS A 139 1.18 0.64 12.63
N GLU A 140 1.37 1.65 11.77
CA GLU A 140 2.49 1.67 10.81
C GLU A 140 3.85 1.63 11.50
N LEU A 141 4.00 2.26 12.67
CA LEU A 141 5.22 2.16 13.48
C LEU A 141 5.44 0.72 14.01
N GLY A 142 4.38 0.05 14.47
CA GLY A 142 4.43 -1.35 14.87
C GLY A 142 4.89 -2.24 13.70
N GLU A 143 4.24 -2.14 12.56
CA GLU A 143 4.58 -2.88 11.34
C GLU A 143 6.04 -2.64 10.89
N ALA A 144 6.54 -1.39 11.04
CA ALA A 144 7.94 -1.07 10.75
C ALA A 144 8.91 -1.75 11.74
N ASN A 145 8.56 -1.84 13.03
CA ASN A 145 9.36 -2.56 14.02
C ASN A 145 9.38 -4.07 13.75
N ASP A 146 8.24 -4.66 13.40
CA ASP A 146 8.15 -6.08 13.02
C ASP A 146 9.02 -6.35 11.80
N TYR A 147 8.95 -5.49 10.77
CA TYR A 147 9.78 -5.60 9.58
C TYR A 147 11.29 -5.53 9.89
N LEU A 148 11.72 -4.63 10.78
CA LEU A 148 13.12 -4.55 11.22
C LEU A 148 13.56 -5.85 11.91
N THR A 149 12.70 -6.42 12.74
CA THR A 149 12.96 -7.70 13.41
C THR A 149 13.07 -8.84 12.40
N ASP A 150 12.18 -8.88 11.41
CA ASP A 150 12.17 -9.89 10.36
C ASP A 150 13.42 -9.84 9.47
N ILE A 151 13.89 -8.65 9.13
CA ILE A 151 15.15 -8.48 8.39
C ILE A 151 16.33 -9.01 9.21
N ALA A 152 16.34 -8.79 10.52
CA ALA A 152 17.44 -9.20 11.41
C ALA A 152 17.44 -10.70 11.73
N GLN A 153 16.27 -11.33 11.80
CA GLN A 153 16.14 -12.69 12.36
C GLN A 153 15.70 -13.75 11.34
N LYS A 154 14.94 -13.40 10.30
CA LYS A 154 14.42 -14.35 9.32
C LYS A 154 15.34 -14.48 8.10
N SER A 155 15.50 -15.69 7.60
CA SER A 155 16.14 -15.94 6.31
C SER A 155 15.32 -15.33 5.16
N VAL A 156 15.96 -15.14 4.01
CA VAL A 156 15.27 -14.66 2.78
C VAL A 156 14.13 -15.59 2.36
N LYS A 157 14.29 -16.90 2.59
CA LYS A 157 13.26 -17.92 2.29
C LYS A 157 12.02 -17.74 3.17
N GLU A 158 12.20 -17.52 4.45
CA GLU A 158 11.12 -17.28 5.42
C GLU A 158 10.40 -15.97 5.08
N ARG A 159 11.14 -14.88 4.83
CA ARG A 159 10.54 -13.59 4.43
C ARG A 159 9.77 -13.67 3.11
N LEU A 160 10.26 -14.45 2.12
CA LEU A 160 9.50 -14.66 0.88
C LEU A 160 8.21 -15.42 1.14
N ALA A 161 8.23 -16.46 1.96
CA ALA A 161 7.03 -17.22 2.30
C ALA A 161 5.99 -16.32 3.02
N GLU A 162 6.45 -15.53 3.97
CA GLU A 162 5.60 -14.60 4.72
C GLU A 162 4.98 -13.53 3.84
N ILE A 163 5.76 -12.90 2.94
CA ILE A 163 5.22 -11.88 2.06
C ILE A 163 4.17 -12.45 1.09
N LEU A 164 4.32 -13.70 0.63
CA LEU A 164 3.31 -14.34 -0.22
C LEU A 164 1.98 -14.55 0.54
N ILE A 165 2.06 -14.90 1.82
CA ILE A 165 0.89 -15.00 2.72
C ILE A 165 0.27 -13.62 2.92
N HIS A 166 1.10 -12.62 3.24
CA HIS A 166 0.64 -11.25 3.46
C HIS A 166 -0.06 -10.67 2.21
N LEU A 167 0.52 -10.87 1.03
CA LEU A 167 -0.09 -10.43 -0.24
C LEU A 167 -1.45 -11.13 -0.50
N LYS A 168 -1.56 -12.43 -0.16
CA LYS A 168 -2.85 -13.14 -0.21
C LYS A 168 -3.86 -12.53 0.75
N ASP A 169 -3.47 -12.26 1.99
CA ASP A 169 -4.39 -11.74 3.02
C ASP A 169 -4.78 -10.29 2.73
N GLU A 170 -3.89 -9.51 2.14
CA GLU A 170 -4.13 -8.10 1.80
C GLU A 170 -4.95 -7.91 0.54
N PHE A 171 -4.68 -8.67 -0.54
CA PHE A 171 -5.29 -8.50 -1.85
C PHE A 171 -6.30 -9.60 -2.20
N GLY A 172 -6.33 -10.68 -1.41
CA GLY A 172 -7.12 -11.86 -1.72
C GLY A 172 -6.56 -12.67 -2.89
N VAL A 173 -7.28 -13.72 -3.24
CA VAL A 173 -7.02 -14.58 -4.40
C VAL A 173 -8.26 -14.66 -5.29
N ASN A 174 -8.08 -14.99 -6.56
CA ASN A 174 -9.19 -15.28 -7.47
C ASN A 174 -9.67 -16.74 -7.31
N SER A 175 -10.64 -17.16 -8.15
CA SER A 175 -11.19 -18.53 -8.15
C SER A 175 -10.16 -19.63 -8.45
N GLU A 176 -8.99 -19.28 -8.97
CA GLU A 176 -7.89 -20.21 -9.28
C GLU A 176 -6.78 -20.18 -8.22
N GLU A 177 -7.01 -19.57 -7.05
CA GLU A 177 -6.01 -19.34 -5.97
C GLU A 177 -4.82 -18.47 -6.40
N ILE A 178 -4.97 -17.63 -7.43
CA ILE A 178 -3.95 -16.68 -7.87
C ILE A 178 -4.09 -15.39 -7.07
N ILE A 179 -2.99 -14.89 -6.52
CA ILE A 179 -2.96 -13.64 -5.74
C ILE A 179 -3.39 -12.46 -6.65
N ASN A 180 -4.31 -11.64 -6.18
CA ASN A 180 -4.93 -10.54 -6.93
C ASN A 180 -4.02 -9.30 -7.11
N ILE A 181 -2.72 -9.41 -6.89
CA ILE A 181 -1.72 -8.42 -7.26
C ILE A 181 -0.63 -9.06 -8.11
N THR A 182 -0.20 -8.36 -9.15
CA THR A 182 0.87 -8.84 -10.03
C THR A 182 2.10 -7.98 -9.87
N LEU A 183 3.14 -8.54 -9.23
CA LEU A 183 4.42 -7.89 -8.98
C LEU A 183 5.52 -8.47 -9.88
N THR A 184 6.49 -7.64 -10.23
CA THR A 184 7.73 -8.09 -10.86
C THR A 184 8.61 -8.83 -9.84
N ARG A 185 9.60 -9.58 -10.30
CA ARG A 185 10.58 -10.23 -9.40
C ARG A 185 11.42 -9.21 -8.66
N GLU A 186 11.69 -8.09 -9.28
CA GLU A 186 12.38 -6.95 -8.68
C GLU A 186 11.51 -6.32 -7.56
N GLU A 187 10.22 -6.09 -7.79
CA GLU A 187 9.32 -5.57 -6.75
C GLU A 187 9.21 -6.52 -5.57
N LEU A 188 9.12 -7.85 -5.79
CA LEU A 188 9.18 -8.84 -4.71
C LEU A 188 10.52 -8.76 -3.95
N ALA A 189 11.64 -8.64 -4.67
CA ALA A 189 12.96 -8.48 -4.05
C ALA A 189 13.05 -7.20 -3.21
N ASN A 190 12.45 -6.12 -3.71
CA ASN A 190 12.39 -4.82 -3.05
C ASN A 190 11.47 -4.81 -1.81
N ILE A 191 10.51 -5.74 -1.70
CA ILE A 191 9.69 -5.90 -0.49
C ILE A 191 10.48 -6.66 0.58
N ILE A 192 11.10 -7.78 0.22
CA ILE A 192 11.78 -8.66 1.19
C ILE A 192 13.23 -8.26 1.50
N GLY A 193 13.73 -7.21 0.85
CA GLY A 193 15.07 -6.67 1.11
C GLY A 193 16.19 -7.63 0.66
N THR A 194 16.15 -8.10 -0.62
CA THR A 194 17.15 -9.01 -1.18
C THR A 194 17.46 -8.71 -2.65
N ALA A 195 18.34 -9.50 -3.26
CA ALA A 195 18.61 -9.44 -4.69
C ALA A 195 17.51 -10.16 -5.50
N THR A 196 17.23 -9.66 -6.72
CA THR A 196 16.23 -10.23 -7.62
C THR A 196 16.51 -11.70 -7.97
N GLU A 197 17.79 -12.05 -8.14
CA GLU A 197 18.24 -13.41 -8.42
C GLU A 197 17.89 -14.38 -7.31
N SER A 198 17.99 -13.94 -6.05
CA SER A 198 17.60 -14.73 -4.87
C SER A 198 16.10 -15.04 -4.88
N VAL A 199 15.26 -14.06 -5.23
CA VAL A 199 13.81 -14.26 -5.37
C VAL A 199 13.50 -15.24 -6.50
N ILE A 200 14.13 -15.09 -7.68
CA ILE A 200 13.92 -15.99 -8.81
C ILE A 200 14.24 -17.43 -8.42
N ARG A 201 15.38 -17.65 -7.76
CA ARG A 201 15.82 -18.97 -7.29
C ARG A 201 14.83 -19.57 -6.28
N LEU A 202 14.42 -18.80 -5.27
CA LEU A 202 13.49 -19.27 -4.23
C LEU A 202 12.09 -19.53 -4.76
N LEU A 203 11.59 -18.72 -5.67
CA LEU A 203 10.30 -18.99 -6.34
C LEU A 203 10.35 -20.26 -7.19
N SER A 204 11.47 -20.55 -7.84
CA SER A 204 11.68 -21.79 -8.58
C SER A 204 11.73 -23.00 -7.64
N GLU A 205 12.35 -22.86 -6.48
CA GLU A 205 12.36 -23.88 -5.41
C GLU A 205 10.94 -24.12 -4.89
N PHE A 206 10.18 -23.08 -4.53
CA PHE A 206 8.80 -23.23 -4.08
C PHE A 206 7.89 -23.87 -5.13
N LYS A 207 8.15 -23.60 -6.41
CA LYS A 207 7.44 -24.24 -7.52
C LYS A 207 7.80 -25.73 -7.60
N SER A 208 9.08 -26.11 -7.55
CA SER A 208 9.51 -27.51 -7.58
C SER A 208 8.99 -28.34 -6.41
N ASP A 209 8.85 -27.71 -5.25
CA ASP A 209 8.31 -28.31 -4.02
C ASP A 209 6.78 -28.39 -4.01
N GLY A 210 6.11 -27.93 -5.10
CA GLY A 210 4.66 -27.93 -5.22
C GLY A 210 3.93 -26.99 -4.28
N ILE A 211 4.62 -25.94 -3.78
CA ILE A 211 4.07 -24.96 -2.85
C ILE A 211 3.30 -23.86 -3.61
N ILE A 212 3.83 -23.47 -4.76
CA ILE A 212 3.25 -22.45 -5.65
C ILE A 212 3.28 -22.90 -7.11
N GLU A 213 2.44 -22.29 -7.93
CA GLU A 213 2.58 -22.30 -9.39
C GLU A 213 2.86 -20.90 -9.90
N LEU A 214 3.63 -20.81 -11.00
CA LEU A 214 4.00 -19.56 -11.63
C LEU A 214 3.40 -19.48 -13.03
N GLN A 215 2.60 -18.44 -13.29
CA GLN A 215 2.03 -18.10 -14.60
C GLN A 215 2.58 -16.73 -15.03
N GLY A 216 3.78 -16.70 -15.60
CA GLY A 216 4.51 -15.45 -15.83
C GLY A 216 4.83 -14.73 -14.53
N ARG A 217 4.21 -13.55 -14.32
CA ARG A 217 4.36 -12.78 -13.06
C ARG A 217 3.35 -13.18 -11.99
N LYS A 218 2.25 -13.83 -12.36
CA LYS A 218 1.21 -14.26 -11.44
C LYS A 218 1.68 -15.44 -10.59
N ILE A 219 1.28 -15.46 -9.34
CA ILE A 219 1.64 -16.50 -8.36
C ILE A 219 0.33 -17.12 -7.86
N LYS A 220 0.20 -18.43 -8.07
CA LYS A 220 -0.89 -19.24 -7.51
C LYS A 220 -0.37 -19.96 -6.28
N LEU A 221 -1.12 -19.92 -5.20
CA LEU A 221 -0.81 -20.63 -3.97
C LEU A 221 -1.41 -22.04 -4.03
N VAL A 222 -0.55 -23.07 -3.91
CA VAL A 222 -0.97 -24.49 -4.00
C VAL A 222 -1.03 -25.10 -2.60
N ASP A 223 -0.01 -24.91 -1.78
CA ASP A 223 0.07 -25.45 -0.40
C ASP A 223 0.35 -24.35 0.61
N LEU A 224 -0.74 -23.72 1.08
CA LEU A 224 -0.67 -22.65 2.08
C LEU A 224 -0.11 -23.14 3.43
N ASN A 225 -0.34 -24.42 3.79
CA ASN A 225 0.15 -24.99 5.05
C ASN A 225 1.68 -25.14 5.04
N LYS A 226 2.25 -25.59 3.92
CA LYS A 226 3.72 -25.63 3.77
C LYS A 226 4.31 -24.23 3.78
N LEU A 227 3.64 -23.26 3.12
CA LEU A 227 4.10 -21.87 3.09
C LEU A 227 4.12 -21.26 4.51
N LYS A 228 3.07 -21.48 5.31
CA LYS A 228 3.00 -21.07 6.72
C LYS A 228 4.09 -21.71 7.58
N LYS A 229 4.38 -23.00 7.38
CA LYS A 229 5.49 -23.68 8.09
C LYS A 229 6.85 -23.06 7.74
N ILE A 230 7.08 -22.67 6.49
CA ILE A 230 8.34 -22.04 6.07
C ILE A 230 8.46 -20.63 6.66
N SER A 231 7.38 -19.85 6.70
CA SER A 231 7.39 -18.49 7.24
C SER A 231 7.54 -18.44 8.77
N ASN A 232 7.46 -19.59 9.48
CA ASN A 232 7.38 -19.65 10.96
C ASN A 232 6.27 -18.76 11.56
N THR A 233 5.23 -18.47 10.77
CA THR A 233 4.06 -17.71 11.23
C THR A 233 3.05 -18.71 11.77
N PHE A 234 2.87 -18.74 13.08
CA PHE A 234 1.90 -19.58 13.79
C PHE A 234 0.55 -18.90 13.92
#